data_d33c5ddd36b90f2b415dedbad071bd32
#
_entry.id   d33c5ddd36b90f2b415dedbad071bd32
#
_cell.length_a   1.000
_cell.length_b   1.000
_cell.length_c   1.000
_cell.angle_alpha   90.00
_cell.angle_beta   90.00
_cell.angle_gamma   90.00
#
_symmetry.space_group_name_H-M   'P 1'
#
loop_
_entity.id
_entity.type
_entity.pdbx_description
1 polymer ?
#
loop_
_entity_poly.entity_id
_entity_poly.type
_entity_poly.pdbx_seq_one_letter_code
_entity_poly.pdbx_strand_id
1 'polypeptide(L)'
;MPCADRTPQRGVPTIMKRSFDPAVLEMMDRPQVVSPELERDLQRLRQLNHWFGSYRLVLKFMRRWIRPGARLRMIDLATGSGDIPRLLVDFARKIGAHIEVDAVDQQSATLQIARQLSAEYPEISFHEANILEWDCAESYDIVLCSLVLHHFSVEDAVKILRRCRALSKRFVLVADLRRGFFLQTGVYALTGLIFRETMTRFDARLSAERAFSFPEMRDLAIRAGWENFGHKKFQFARQAIWLERVDH
;
A
#
# COMPACT_ATOMS: atom_id res chain seq x y z
N MET A 1 29.42 52.90 2.90
CA MET A 1 28.38 52.16 2.17
C MET A 1 28.69 50.68 2.27
N PRO A 2 27.94 49.87 3.01
CA PRO A 2 28.15 48.41 3.04
C PRO A 2 27.39 47.74 1.91
N CYS A 3 28.08 46.88 1.18
CA CYS A 3 27.54 45.99 0.16
C CYS A 3 26.57 44.97 0.78
N ALA A 4 25.33 44.93 0.32
CA ALA A 4 24.36 43.92 0.71
C ALA A 4 24.64 42.64 -0.06
N ASP A 5 25.06 41.63 0.67
CA ASP A 5 25.17 40.23 0.21
C ASP A 5 23.77 39.66 -0.01
N ARG A 6 23.38 39.53 -1.26
CA ARG A 6 22.13 38.85 -1.65
C ARG A 6 22.44 37.41 -2.00
N THR A 7 22.49 36.56 -0.98
CA THR A 7 22.44 35.12 -1.18
C THR A 7 21.05 34.74 -1.71
N PRO A 8 20.92 34.04 -2.86
CA PRO A 8 19.61 33.61 -3.34
C PRO A 8 19.07 32.53 -2.42
N GLN A 9 17.99 32.83 -1.71
CA GLN A 9 17.21 31.83 -1.02
C GLN A 9 16.74 30.82 -2.07
N ARG A 10 17.25 29.58 -2.00
CA ARG A 10 16.71 28.47 -2.75
C ARG A 10 15.25 28.29 -2.33
N GLY A 11 14.33 28.63 -3.22
CA GLY A 11 12.90 28.43 -3.02
C GLY A 11 12.64 26.99 -2.63
N VAL A 12 12.06 26.80 -1.45
CA VAL A 12 11.53 25.50 -1.03
C VAL A 12 10.50 25.09 -2.08
N PRO A 13 10.59 23.89 -2.70
CA PRO A 13 9.59 23.47 -3.67
C PRO A 13 8.22 23.51 -3.01
N THR A 14 7.29 24.24 -3.59
CA THR A 14 5.90 24.30 -3.11
C THR A 14 5.36 22.89 -3.14
N ILE A 15 5.24 22.26 -1.99
CA ILE A 15 4.62 20.93 -1.85
C ILE A 15 3.16 21.13 -2.23
N MET A 16 2.75 20.60 -3.40
CA MET A 16 1.36 20.66 -3.80
C MET A 16 0.50 20.04 -2.69
N LYS A 17 -0.53 20.76 -2.24
CA LYS A 17 -1.43 20.33 -1.19
C LYS A 17 -2.10 19.00 -1.61
N ARG A 18 -2.32 18.10 -0.67
CA ARG A 18 -3.10 16.89 -0.89
C ARG A 18 -4.51 17.26 -1.31
N SER A 19 -4.96 16.73 -2.44
CA SER A 19 -6.35 16.84 -2.88
C SER A 19 -7.07 15.56 -2.46
N PHE A 20 -8.03 15.68 -1.55
CA PHE A 20 -8.84 14.56 -1.10
C PHE A 20 -10.29 14.99 -0.95
N ASP A 21 -11.14 14.39 -1.77
CA ASP A 21 -12.60 14.51 -1.70
C ASP A 21 -13.16 13.09 -1.48
N PRO A 22 -13.84 12.83 -0.35
CA PRO A 22 -14.41 11.51 -0.06
C PRO A 22 -15.58 11.16 -0.99
N ALA A 23 -16.22 12.15 -1.63
CA ALA A 23 -17.30 11.91 -2.57
C ALA A 23 -16.82 11.40 -3.94
N VAL A 24 -15.55 11.61 -4.26
CA VAL A 24 -14.93 11.14 -5.53
C VAL A 24 -14.26 9.81 -5.26
N LEU A 25 -14.88 8.69 -5.62
CA LEU A 25 -14.27 7.37 -5.51
C LEU A 25 -13.42 7.04 -6.74
N GLU A 26 -12.31 6.33 -6.56
CA GLU A 26 -11.64 5.66 -7.66
C GLU A 26 -12.62 4.70 -8.33
N MET A 27 -12.49 4.50 -9.63
CA MET A 27 -13.46 3.66 -10.35
C MET A 27 -13.42 2.23 -9.84
N MET A 28 -12.25 1.73 -9.44
CA MET A 28 -12.10 0.40 -8.86
C MET A 28 -12.65 0.28 -7.43
N ASP A 29 -12.85 1.38 -6.71
CA ASP A 29 -13.45 1.37 -5.36
C ASP A 29 -14.99 1.41 -5.40
N ARG A 30 -15.57 1.64 -6.57
CA ARG A 30 -17.02 1.62 -6.74
C ARG A 30 -17.53 0.18 -6.70
N PRO A 31 -18.76 -0.06 -6.21
CA PRO A 31 -19.38 -1.37 -6.31
C PRO A 31 -19.39 -1.88 -7.76
N GLN A 32 -18.83 -3.03 -8.00
CA GLN A 32 -18.71 -3.64 -9.31
C GLN A 32 -19.19 -5.09 -9.28
N VAL A 33 -19.53 -5.61 -10.44
CA VAL A 33 -19.73 -7.04 -10.65
C VAL A 33 -18.49 -7.64 -11.29
N VAL A 34 -18.29 -8.94 -11.12
CA VAL A 34 -17.21 -9.65 -11.83
C VAL A 34 -17.46 -9.52 -13.33
N SER A 35 -16.49 -9.00 -14.02
CA SER A 35 -16.55 -8.78 -15.47
C SER A 35 -15.16 -8.91 -16.09
N PRO A 36 -15.10 -9.19 -17.42
CA PRO A 36 -13.81 -9.21 -18.13
C PRO A 36 -13.07 -7.87 -18.09
N GLU A 37 -13.80 -6.75 -17.92
CA GLU A 37 -13.23 -5.42 -17.74
C GLU A 37 -12.49 -5.34 -16.40
N LEU A 38 -13.15 -5.70 -15.30
CA LEU A 38 -12.55 -5.71 -13.97
C LEU A 38 -11.31 -6.62 -13.91
N GLU A 39 -11.38 -7.81 -14.51
CA GLU A 39 -10.23 -8.73 -14.57
C GLU A 39 -9.04 -8.10 -15.29
N ARG A 40 -9.27 -7.44 -16.44
CA ARG A 40 -8.21 -6.73 -17.19
C ARG A 40 -7.61 -5.59 -16.39
N ASP A 41 -8.44 -4.82 -15.68
CA ASP A 41 -7.97 -3.69 -14.88
C ASP A 41 -7.14 -4.17 -13.68
N LEU A 42 -7.57 -5.21 -12.98
CA LEU A 42 -6.79 -5.85 -11.93
C LEU A 42 -5.48 -6.45 -12.47
N GLN A 43 -5.49 -7.04 -13.66
CA GLN A 43 -4.27 -7.54 -14.30
C GLN A 43 -3.28 -6.40 -14.60
N ARG A 44 -3.76 -5.25 -15.06
CA ARG A 44 -2.91 -4.07 -15.29
C ARG A 44 -2.34 -3.50 -14.01
N LEU A 45 -3.14 -3.41 -12.97
CA LEU A 45 -2.66 -3.00 -11.66
C LEU A 45 -1.52 -3.87 -11.17
N ARG A 46 -1.64 -5.20 -11.30
CA ARG A 46 -0.55 -6.12 -10.97
C ARG A 46 0.72 -5.84 -11.79
N GLN A 47 0.57 -5.57 -13.10
CA GLN A 47 1.71 -5.19 -13.95
C GLN A 47 2.36 -3.88 -13.51
N LEU A 48 1.55 -2.85 -13.19
CA LEU A 48 2.02 -1.58 -12.66
C LEU A 48 2.75 -1.77 -11.31
N ASN A 49 2.20 -2.56 -10.41
CA ASN A 49 2.83 -2.89 -9.12
C ASN A 49 4.17 -3.60 -9.31
N HIS A 50 4.26 -4.49 -10.28
CA HIS A 50 5.51 -5.16 -10.65
C HIS A 50 6.54 -4.17 -11.21
N TRP A 51 6.20 -3.39 -12.21
CA TRP A 51 7.14 -2.48 -12.89
C TRP A 51 7.56 -1.30 -12.02
N PHE A 52 6.64 -0.72 -11.27
CA PHE A 52 6.91 0.42 -10.40
C PHE A 52 7.37 0.03 -8.99
N GLY A 53 7.84 -1.19 -8.82
CA GLY A 53 8.65 -1.61 -7.69
C GLY A 53 7.90 -1.86 -6.38
N SER A 54 6.55 -1.91 -6.37
CA SER A 54 5.78 -2.25 -5.16
C SER A 54 6.16 -3.62 -4.63
N TYR A 55 6.22 -4.65 -5.49
CA TYR A 55 6.64 -6.00 -5.09
C TYR A 55 8.07 -6.06 -4.57
N ARG A 56 9.00 -5.34 -5.22
CA ARG A 56 10.40 -5.26 -4.77
C ARG A 56 10.52 -4.60 -3.40
N LEU A 57 9.69 -3.58 -3.14
CA LEU A 57 9.65 -2.91 -1.83
C LEU A 57 9.18 -3.88 -0.76
N VAL A 58 8.05 -4.55 -0.96
CA VAL A 58 7.50 -5.51 0.00
C VAL A 58 8.49 -6.66 0.24
N LEU A 59 8.99 -7.30 -0.83
CA LEU A 59 9.96 -8.39 -0.71
C LEU A 59 11.26 -8.00 0.00
N LYS A 60 11.68 -6.72 -0.07
CA LYS A 60 12.85 -6.24 0.66
C LYS A 60 12.70 -6.40 2.17
N PHE A 61 11.50 -6.12 2.72
CA PHE A 61 11.20 -6.31 4.14
C PHE A 61 10.98 -7.78 4.46
N MET A 62 10.23 -8.48 3.64
CA MET A 62 9.91 -9.90 3.87
C MET A 62 11.17 -10.78 3.89
N ARG A 63 12.16 -10.53 3.03
CA ARG A 63 13.48 -11.21 3.06
C ARG A 63 14.24 -11.00 4.37
N ARG A 64 13.96 -9.92 5.08
CA ARG A 64 14.57 -9.63 6.39
C ARG A 64 13.80 -10.29 7.53
N TRP A 65 12.47 -10.36 7.42
CA TRP A 65 11.56 -10.78 8.48
C TRP A 65 11.24 -12.28 8.45
N ILE A 66 11.11 -12.85 7.24
CA ILE A 66 10.82 -14.27 7.07
C ILE A 66 12.14 -15.03 6.90
N ARG A 67 12.42 -15.95 7.83
CA ARG A 67 13.62 -16.79 7.84
C ARG A 67 13.28 -18.19 7.33
N PRO A 68 14.26 -18.93 6.76
CA PRO A 68 14.07 -20.34 6.44
C PRO A 68 13.56 -21.14 7.65
N GLY A 69 12.59 -22.02 7.44
CA GLY A 69 11.96 -22.83 8.48
C GLY A 69 10.95 -22.09 9.36
N ALA A 70 10.77 -20.78 9.23
CA ALA A 70 9.78 -20.02 10.00
C ALA A 70 8.35 -20.45 9.66
N ARG A 71 7.47 -20.41 10.67
CA ARG A 71 6.02 -20.51 10.55
C ARG A 71 5.42 -19.21 11.07
N LEU A 72 4.72 -18.47 10.21
CA LEU A 72 4.23 -17.13 10.51
C LEU A 72 2.79 -16.97 10.06
N ARG A 73 2.02 -16.21 10.83
CA ARG A 73 0.70 -15.71 10.40
C ARG A 73 0.81 -14.26 10.02
N MET A 74 0.23 -13.92 8.90
CA MET A 74 0.20 -12.53 8.44
C MET A 74 -1.18 -12.13 7.97
N ILE A 75 -1.42 -10.81 7.98
CA ILE A 75 -2.61 -10.22 7.40
C ILE A 75 -2.20 -9.19 6.35
N ASP A 76 -2.91 -9.19 5.22
CA ASP A 76 -2.82 -8.18 4.16
C ASP A 76 -4.12 -7.38 4.11
N LEU A 77 -4.04 -6.13 4.54
CA LEU A 77 -5.18 -5.21 4.64
C LEU A 77 -5.41 -4.48 3.32
N ALA A 78 -6.61 -4.62 2.75
CA ALA A 78 -7.02 -4.21 1.41
C ALA A 78 -6.16 -4.89 0.33
N THR A 79 -6.32 -6.20 0.28
CA THR A 79 -5.49 -7.11 -0.52
C THR A 79 -5.71 -6.99 -2.04
N GLY A 80 -6.83 -6.38 -2.46
CA GLY A 80 -7.21 -6.32 -3.86
C GLY A 80 -7.30 -7.70 -4.50
N SER A 81 -6.60 -7.92 -5.60
CA SER A 81 -6.60 -9.22 -6.30
C SER A 81 -5.72 -10.30 -5.65
N GLY A 82 -5.19 -10.09 -4.44
CA GLY A 82 -4.35 -11.06 -3.72
C GLY A 82 -2.97 -11.31 -4.34
N ASP A 83 -2.48 -10.40 -5.14
CA ASP A 83 -1.18 -10.53 -5.83
C ASP A 83 0.01 -10.50 -4.86
N ILE A 84 -0.03 -9.67 -3.83
CA ILE A 84 1.01 -9.63 -2.81
C ILE A 84 0.99 -10.89 -1.93
N PRO A 85 -0.15 -11.36 -1.39
CA PRO A 85 -0.22 -12.65 -0.72
C PRO A 85 0.39 -13.80 -1.51
N ARG A 86 0.01 -13.99 -2.78
CA ARG A 86 0.61 -15.05 -3.64
C ARG A 86 2.12 -14.88 -3.78
N LEU A 87 2.59 -13.67 -4.05
CA LEU A 87 4.03 -13.37 -4.13
C LEU A 87 4.77 -13.77 -2.86
N LEU A 88 4.17 -13.55 -1.69
CA LEU A 88 4.79 -13.84 -0.40
C LEU A 88 4.75 -15.33 -0.07
N VAL A 89 3.69 -16.03 -0.42
CA VAL A 89 3.61 -17.50 -0.31
C VAL A 89 4.67 -18.15 -1.19
N ASP A 90 4.80 -17.73 -2.46
CA ASP A 90 5.85 -18.22 -3.35
C ASP A 90 7.25 -17.98 -2.80
N PHE A 91 7.47 -16.78 -2.25
CA PHE A 91 8.74 -16.48 -1.59
C PHE A 91 9.00 -17.38 -0.38
N ALA A 92 8.00 -17.58 0.48
CA ALA A 92 8.12 -18.43 1.67
C ALA A 92 8.40 -19.89 1.29
N ARG A 93 7.62 -20.46 0.35
CA ARG A 93 7.84 -21.80 -0.20
C ARG A 93 9.27 -21.97 -0.74
N LYS A 94 9.78 -20.98 -1.49
CA LYS A 94 11.13 -20.99 -2.07
C LYS A 94 12.23 -21.08 -1.02
N ILE A 95 12.05 -20.51 0.16
CA ILE A 95 13.06 -20.51 1.24
C ILE A 95 12.78 -21.56 2.32
N GLY A 96 11.79 -22.43 2.11
CA GLY A 96 11.41 -23.46 3.08
C GLY A 96 10.74 -22.91 4.33
N ALA A 97 10.10 -21.74 4.26
CA ALA A 97 9.24 -21.19 5.31
C ALA A 97 7.76 -21.48 4.98
N HIS A 98 6.91 -21.36 5.99
CA HIS A 98 5.46 -21.47 5.86
C HIS A 98 4.80 -20.20 6.37
N ILE A 99 3.90 -19.62 5.58
CA ILE A 99 3.11 -18.46 6.00
C ILE A 99 1.63 -18.74 5.75
N GLU A 100 0.80 -18.36 6.71
CA GLU A 100 -0.66 -18.32 6.54
C GLU A 100 -1.06 -16.85 6.43
N VAL A 101 -1.90 -16.53 5.43
CA VAL A 101 -2.25 -15.15 5.11
C VAL A 101 -3.75 -14.96 5.15
N ASP A 102 -4.22 -14.12 6.06
CA ASP A 102 -5.55 -13.54 6.02
C ASP A 102 -5.54 -12.32 5.10
N ALA A 103 -6.24 -12.42 3.98
CA ALA A 103 -6.30 -11.39 2.93
C ALA A 103 -7.67 -10.70 2.98
N VAL A 104 -7.69 -9.45 3.43
CA VAL A 104 -8.92 -8.70 3.70
C VAL A 104 -9.15 -7.65 2.65
N ASP A 105 -10.35 -7.58 2.08
CA ASP A 105 -10.80 -6.51 1.19
C ASP A 105 -12.31 -6.31 1.32
N GLN A 106 -12.79 -5.10 1.02
CA GLN A 106 -14.23 -4.81 1.06
C GLN A 106 -14.95 -5.07 -0.26
N GLN A 107 -14.22 -5.28 -1.36
CA GLN A 107 -14.79 -5.44 -2.70
C GLN A 107 -15.03 -6.90 -3.03
N SER A 108 -16.30 -7.34 -2.93
CA SER A 108 -16.71 -8.74 -3.15
C SER A 108 -16.29 -9.26 -4.53
N ALA A 109 -16.51 -8.47 -5.60
CA ALA A 109 -16.14 -8.87 -6.96
C ALA A 109 -14.63 -9.06 -7.12
N THR A 110 -13.83 -8.17 -6.52
CA THR A 110 -12.37 -8.26 -6.52
C THR A 110 -11.90 -9.51 -5.78
N LEU A 111 -12.50 -9.81 -4.61
CA LEU A 111 -12.19 -11.01 -3.84
C LEU A 111 -12.60 -12.30 -4.56
N GLN A 112 -13.69 -12.29 -5.33
CA GLN A 112 -14.06 -13.44 -6.14
C GLN A 112 -12.98 -13.75 -7.19
N ILE A 113 -12.46 -12.74 -7.88
CA ILE A 113 -11.33 -12.88 -8.80
C ILE A 113 -10.07 -13.32 -8.05
N ALA A 114 -9.78 -12.72 -6.89
CA ALA A 114 -8.63 -13.08 -6.07
C ALA A 114 -8.64 -14.56 -5.67
N ARG A 115 -9.78 -15.10 -5.26
CA ARG A 115 -9.95 -16.54 -4.93
C ARG A 115 -9.69 -17.43 -6.14
N GLN A 116 -10.20 -17.08 -7.32
CA GLN A 116 -9.97 -17.83 -8.55
C GLN A 116 -8.47 -17.88 -8.91
N LEU A 117 -7.80 -16.72 -8.84
CA LEU A 117 -6.37 -16.59 -9.12
C LEU A 117 -5.49 -17.28 -8.07
N SER A 118 -6.03 -17.57 -6.89
CA SER A 118 -5.30 -18.16 -5.76
C SER A 118 -5.73 -19.60 -5.47
N ALA A 119 -6.33 -20.31 -6.42
CA ALA A 119 -6.82 -21.69 -6.23
C ALA A 119 -5.71 -22.67 -5.79
N GLU A 120 -4.44 -22.41 -6.16
CA GLU A 120 -3.27 -23.23 -5.80
C GLU A 120 -2.52 -22.72 -4.55
N TYR A 121 -3.15 -21.80 -3.81
CA TYR A 121 -2.56 -21.17 -2.62
C TYR A 121 -3.44 -21.41 -1.38
N PRO A 122 -3.48 -22.65 -0.85
CA PRO A 122 -4.31 -22.97 0.33
C PRO A 122 -3.89 -22.21 1.59
N GLU A 123 -2.72 -21.58 1.59
CA GLU A 123 -2.23 -20.73 2.68
C GLU A 123 -2.94 -19.38 2.76
N ILE A 124 -3.76 -19.00 1.76
CA ILE A 124 -4.41 -17.70 1.69
C ILE A 124 -5.91 -17.84 1.98
N SER A 125 -6.38 -17.20 3.04
CA SER A 125 -7.79 -17.08 3.39
C SER A 125 -8.31 -15.68 3.05
N PHE A 126 -9.36 -15.60 2.22
CA PHE A 126 -9.93 -14.31 1.78
C PHE A 126 -11.16 -13.94 2.59
N HIS A 127 -11.17 -12.74 3.15
CA HIS A 127 -12.23 -12.19 4.00
C HIS A 127 -12.80 -10.91 3.40
N GLU A 128 -14.13 -10.87 3.24
CA GLU A 128 -14.83 -9.65 2.81
C GLU A 128 -15.15 -8.81 4.04
N ALA A 129 -14.41 -7.71 4.21
CA ALA A 129 -14.62 -6.81 5.33
C ALA A 129 -14.01 -5.43 5.08
N ASN A 130 -14.56 -4.42 5.76
CA ASN A 130 -13.97 -3.09 5.83
C ASN A 130 -12.77 -3.12 6.79
N ILE A 131 -11.60 -2.72 6.31
CA ILE A 131 -10.37 -2.70 7.12
C ILE A 131 -10.43 -1.75 8.33
N LEU A 132 -11.32 -0.75 8.31
CA LEU A 132 -11.59 0.13 9.45
C LEU A 132 -12.38 -0.57 10.56
N GLU A 133 -13.10 -1.63 10.23
CA GLU A 133 -14.00 -2.36 11.14
C GLU A 133 -13.49 -3.77 11.44
N TRP A 134 -12.46 -4.23 10.68
CA TRP A 134 -11.90 -5.56 10.88
C TRP A 134 -11.48 -5.75 12.34
N ASP A 135 -12.20 -6.60 13.02
CA ASP A 135 -11.90 -6.99 14.39
C ASP A 135 -11.53 -8.47 14.42
N CYS A 136 -10.35 -8.75 14.91
CA CYS A 136 -9.85 -10.09 15.08
C CYS A 136 -9.23 -10.20 16.48
N ALA A 137 -9.71 -11.16 17.27
CA ALA A 137 -9.15 -11.45 18.60
C ALA A 137 -7.70 -11.97 18.52
N GLU A 138 -7.27 -12.40 17.34
CA GLU A 138 -5.94 -12.92 17.10
C GLU A 138 -5.01 -11.85 16.55
N SER A 139 -3.75 -11.91 16.96
CA SER A 139 -2.70 -11.04 16.47
C SER A 139 -1.79 -11.79 15.48
N TYR A 140 -1.20 -11.04 14.55
CA TYR A 140 -0.39 -11.55 13.45
C TYR A 140 1.09 -11.26 13.67
N ASP A 141 1.96 -12.14 13.19
CA ASP A 141 3.40 -11.88 13.19
C ASP A 141 3.75 -10.72 12.27
N ILE A 142 3.06 -10.62 11.12
CA ILE A 142 3.27 -9.58 10.12
C ILE A 142 1.92 -8.97 9.75
N VAL A 143 1.83 -7.65 9.82
CA VAL A 143 0.70 -6.85 9.27
C VAL A 143 1.20 -6.07 8.08
N LEU A 144 0.56 -6.27 6.93
CA LEU A 144 0.83 -5.56 5.70
C LEU A 144 -0.36 -4.67 5.32
N CYS A 145 -0.07 -3.45 4.87
CA CYS A 145 -1.03 -2.53 4.27
C CYS A 145 -0.30 -1.81 3.12
N SER A 146 -0.65 -2.15 1.89
CA SER A 146 0.12 -1.70 0.71
C SER A 146 -0.76 -1.04 -0.32
N LEU A 147 -0.42 0.21 -0.71
CA LEU A 147 -1.12 1.01 -1.72
C LEU A 147 -2.59 1.30 -1.36
N VAL A 148 -2.84 1.66 -0.12
CA VAL A 148 -4.17 1.77 0.44
C VAL A 148 -4.43 3.11 1.14
N LEU A 149 -3.47 3.65 1.91
CA LEU A 149 -3.74 4.82 2.75
C LEU A 149 -4.19 6.04 1.95
N HIS A 150 -3.77 6.16 0.70
CA HIS A 150 -4.18 7.30 -0.14
C HIS A 150 -5.67 7.32 -0.48
N HIS A 151 -6.40 6.20 -0.33
CA HIS A 151 -7.86 6.13 -0.49
C HIS A 151 -8.63 6.72 0.71
N PHE A 152 -7.97 7.02 1.83
CA PHE A 152 -8.62 7.40 3.08
C PHE A 152 -8.40 8.85 3.47
N SER A 153 -9.30 9.38 4.29
CA SER A 153 -9.10 10.66 4.98
C SER A 153 -7.86 10.59 5.88
N VAL A 154 -7.39 11.74 6.34
CA VAL A 154 -6.29 11.80 7.33
C VAL A 154 -6.67 11.06 8.61
N GLU A 155 -7.91 11.24 9.05
CA GLU A 155 -8.47 10.65 10.28
C GLU A 155 -8.55 9.13 10.17
N ASP A 156 -9.04 8.61 9.03
CA ASP A 156 -9.16 7.17 8.81
C ASP A 156 -7.80 6.52 8.56
N ALA A 157 -6.88 7.20 7.87
CA ALA A 157 -5.50 6.73 7.74
C ALA A 157 -4.81 6.57 9.11
N VAL A 158 -5.05 7.49 10.06
CA VAL A 158 -4.56 7.36 11.45
C VAL A 158 -5.20 6.16 12.15
N LYS A 159 -6.53 5.93 11.97
CA LYS A 159 -7.21 4.74 12.52
C LYS A 159 -6.63 3.44 11.97
N ILE A 160 -6.39 3.38 10.64
CA ILE A 160 -5.76 2.22 9.99
C ILE A 160 -4.38 1.95 10.58
N LEU A 161 -3.54 2.98 10.73
CA LEU A 161 -2.21 2.80 11.33
C LEU A 161 -2.28 2.32 12.79
N ARG A 162 -3.22 2.82 13.59
CA ARG A 162 -3.45 2.31 14.96
C ARG A 162 -3.84 0.84 14.93
N ARG A 163 -4.73 0.46 14.01
CA ARG A 163 -5.16 -0.93 13.84
C ARG A 163 -4.01 -1.83 13.39
N CYS A 164 -3.22 -1.41 12.42
CA CYS A 164 -2.00 -2.15 12.01
C CYS A 164 -1.09 -2.43 13.21
N ARG A 165 -0.88 -1.43 14.07
CA ARG A 165 -0.07 -1.60 15.29
C ARG A 165 -0.72 -2.57 16.28
N ALA A 166 -2.04 -2.49 16.46
CA ALA A 166 -2.77 -3.34 17.41
C ALA A 166 -2.79 -4.81 16.99
N LEU A 167 -2.98 -5.08 15.70
CA LEU A 167 -3.01 -6.43 15.13
C LEU A 167 -1.64 -7.12 15.10
N SER A 168 -0.54 -6.37 15.22
CA SER A 168 0.80 -6.93 15.04
C SER A 168 1.44 -7.38 16.33
N LYS A 169 1.98 -8.59 16.33
CA LYS A 169 2.92 -9.09 17.36
C LYS A 169 4.34 -8.58 17.12
N ARG A 170 4.82 -8.59 15.86
CA ARG A 170 6.24 -8.38 15.53
C ARG A 170 6.49 -7.30 14.51
N PHE A 171 5.86 -7.39 13.34
CA PHE A 171 6.21 -6.55 12.20
C PHE A 171 4.98 -5.88 11.57
N VAL A 172 5.09 -4.59 11.29
CA VAL A 172 4.12 -3.86 10.47
C VAL A 172 4.85 -3.25 9.29
N LEU A 173 4.31 -3.42 8.09
CA LEU A 173 4.74 -2.71 6.91
C LEU A 173 3.55 -1.96 6.30
N VAL A 174 3.68 -0.65 6.20
CA VAL A 174 2.77 0.18 5.42
C VAL A 174 3.55 0.81 4.29
N ALA A 175 3.21 0.44 3.06
CA ALA A 175 3.88 0.90 1.85
C ALA A 175 2.88 1.61 0.94
N ASP A 176 3.20 2.82 0.48
CA ASP A 176 2.26 3.58 -0.34
C ASP A 176 2.96 4.50 -1.35
N LEU A 177 2.16 5.11 -2.22
CA LEU A 177 2.56 6.20 -3.07
C LEU A 177 3.09 7.37 -2.24
N ARG A 178 4.04 8.08 -2.78
CA ARG A 178 4.59 9.30 -2.18
C ARG A 178 4.31 10.49 -3.07
N ARG A 179 3.41 11.39 -2.64
CA ARG A 179 3.12 12.62 -3.37
C ARG A 179 4.38 13.47 -3.54
N GLY A 180 4.50 14.04 -4.73
CA GLY A 180 5.56 14.96 -5.09
C GLY A 180 5.53 15.22 -6.59
N PHE A 181 6.24 16.27 -7.02
CA PHE A 181 6.28 16.71 -8.40
C PHE A 181 6.56 15.58 -9.41
N PHE A 182 7.53 14.73 -9.12
CA PHE A 182 7.90 13.62 -10.02
C PHE A 182 6.80 12.56 -10.16
N LEU A 183 6.04 12.26 -9.10
CA LEU A 183 4.92 11.32 -9.21
C LEU A 183 3.83 11.90 -10.12
N GLN A 184 3.41 13.12 -9.84
CA GLN A 184 2.32 13.75 -10.59
C GLN A 184 2.72 13.92 -12.05
N THR A 185 3.87 14.52 -12.36
CA THR A 185 4.35 14.70 -13.72
C THR A 185 4.52 13.36 -14.45
N GLY A 186 5.10 12.36 -13.80
CA GLY A 186 5.29 11.02 -14.36
C GLY A 186 3.97 10.31 -14.65
N VAL A 187 3.01 10.37 -13.74
CA VAL A 187 1.67 9.78 -13.93
C VAL A 187 0.91 10.48 -15.05
N TYR A 188 0.93 11.81 -15.10
CA TYR A 188 0.26 12.56 -16.17
C TYR A 188 0.89 12.28 -17.53
N ALA A 189 2.21 12.24 -17.64
CA ALA A 189 2.90 11.91 -18.89
C ALA A 189 2.60 10.46 -19.32
N LEU A 190 2.72 9.49 -18.41
CA LEU A 190 2.49 8.08 -18.69
C LEU A 190 1.03 7.81 -19.10
N THR A 191 0.08 8.37 -18.35
CA THR A 191 -1.35 8.22 -18.64
C THR A 191 -1.78 8.97 -19.91
N GLY A 192 -1.07 10.02 -20.30
CA GLY A 192 -1.30 10.74 -21.56
C GLY A 192 -0.81 9.99 -22.79
N LEU A 193 0.33 9.28 -22.67
CA LEU A 193 1.04 8.66 -23.79
C LEU A 193 0.71 7.17 -23.98
N ILE A 194 0.55 6.43 -22.90
CA ILE A 194 0.52 4.95 -22.93
C ILE A 194 -0.87 4.40 -22.64
N PHE A 195 -1.56 4.94 -21.63
CA PHE A 195 -2.85 4.40 -21.20
C PHE A 195 -4.00 5.06 -21.97
N ARG A 196 -4.61 4.32 -22.88
CA ARG A 196 -5.80 4.77 -23.63
C ARG A 196 -7.11 4.60 -22.86
N GLU A 197 -7.10 3.84 -21.76
CA GLU A 197 -8.31 3.48 -21.04
C GLU A 197 -8.64 4.47 -19.94
N THR A 198 -9.93 4.78 -19.85
CA THR A 198 -10.45 5.86 -18.99
C THR A 198 -10.26 5.53 -17.50
N MET A 199 -10.49 4.28 -17.09
CA MET A 199 -10.42 3.86 -15.70
C MET A 199 -9.00 3.94 -15.14
N THR A 200 -8.04 3.26 -15.77
CA THR A 200 -6.63 3.29 -15.34
C THR A 200 -6.06 4.71 -15.31
N ARG A 201 -6.45 5.56 -16.27
CA ARG A 201 -6.01 6.97 -16.31
C ARG A 201 -6.58 7.80 -15.17
N PHE A 202 -7.88 7.64 -14.92
CA PHE A 202 -8.58 8.37 -13.87
C PHE A 202 -8.03 7.98 -12.50
N ASP A 203 -8.01 6.69 -12.20
CA ASP A 203 -7.58 6.17 -10.91
C ASP A 203 -6.10 6.50 -10.62
N ALA A 204 -5.19 6.32 -11.59
CA ALA A 204 -3.78 6.65 -11.42
C ALA A 204 -3.53 8.15 -11.11
N ARG A 205 -4.29 9.06 -11.74
CA ARG A 205 -4.19 10.49 -11.45
C ARG A 205 -4.74 10.83 -10.08
N LEU A 206 -5.91 10.27 -9.75
CA LEU A 206 -6.56 10.50 -8.47
C LEU A 206 -5.69 9.96 -7.31
N SER A 207 -5.13 8.76 -7.44
CA SER A 207 -4.18 8.20 -6.47
C SER A 207 -2.95 9.09 -6.29
N ALA A 208 -2.41 9.65 -7.38
CA ALA A 208 -1.25 10.54 -7.32
C ALA A 208 -1.54 11.86 -6.57
N GLU A 209 -2.75 12.40 -6.70
CA GLU A 209 -3.21 13.61 -6.00
C GLU A 209 -3.52 13.35 -4.53
N ARG A 210 -4.04 12.16 -4.21
CA ARG A 210 -4.42 11.71 -2.87
C ARG A 210 -3.27 11.18 -2.04
N ALA A 211 -2.18 10.75 -2.68
CA ALA A 211 -1.02 10.22 -2.00
C ALA A 211 -0.52 11.17 -0.90
N PHE A 212 -0.10 10.62 0.22
CA PHE A 212 0.55 11.40 1.28
C PHE A 212 1.98 11.76 0.87
N SER A 213 2.40 12.98 1.18
CA SER A 213 3.81 13.37 1.09
C SER A 213 4.65 12.66 2.17
N PHE A 214 5.96 12.71 2.04
CA PHE A 214 6.84 12.09 3.03
C PHE A 214 6.66 12.65 4.45
N PRO A 215 6.57 13.98 4.68
CA PRO A 215 6.28 14.51 6.00
C PRO A 215 4.91 14.12 6.53
N GLU A 216 3.85 14.15 5.67
CA GLU A 216 2.50 13.79 6.09
C GLU A 216 2.40 12.33 6.52
N MET A 217 3.02 11.38 5.80
CA MET A 217 3.05 9.97 6.19
C MET A 217 3.70 9.78 7.58
N ARG A 218 4.77 10.55 7.87
CA ARG A 218 5.41 10.55 9.18
C ARG A 218 4.47 11.08 10.26
N ASP A 219 3.75 12.18 9.98
CA ASP A 219 2.78 12.77 10.91
C ASP A 219 1.64 11.80 11.23
N LEU A 220 1.11 11.09 10.22
CA LEU A 220 0.10 10.05 10.44
C LEU A 220 0.59 8.98 11.44
N ALA A 221 1.82 8.49 11.29
CA ALA A 221 2.39 7.49 12.19
C ALA A 221 2.51 8.01 13.63
N ILE A 222 2.98 9.26 13.80
CA ILE A 222 3.08 9.91 15.11
C ILE A 222 1.68 10.05 15.74
N ARG A 223 0.70 10.53 14.99
CA ARG A 223 -0.70 10.67 15.45
C ARG A 223 -1.36 9.32 15.76
N ALA A 224 -0.90 8.26 15.11
CA ALA A 224 -1.31 6.88 15.40
C ALA A 224 -0.63 6.30 16.65
N GLY A 225 0.28 7.03 17.29
CA GLY A 225 1.02 6.60 18.46
C GLY A 225 2.16 5.63 18.15
N TRP A 226 2.70 5.66 16.92
CA TRP A 226 3.87 4.87 16.58
C TRP A 226 5.13 5.51 17.14
N GLU A 227 5.94 4.72 17.81
CA GLU A 227 7.25 5.09 18.34
C GLU A 227 8.31 4.21 17.71
N ASN A 228 9.53 4.70 17.60
CA ASN A 228 10.69 3.95 17.07
C ASN A 228 10.43 3.27 15.71
N PHE A 229 9.63 3.92 14.86
CA PHE A 229 9.31 3.39 13.54
C PHE A 229 10.31 3.81 12.47
N GLY A 230 10.55 2.94 11.51
CA GLY A 230 11.32 3.26 10.32
C GLY A 230 10.47 4.00 9.29
N HIS A 231 11.08 4.94 8.56
CA HIS A 231 10.44 5.65 7.45
C HIS A 231 11.44 5.94 6.33
N LYS A 232 11.14 5.51 5.11
CA LYS A 232 12.06 5.65 3.97
C LYS A 232 11.34 5.92 2.66
N LYS A 233 12.01 6.71 1.80
CA LYS A 233 11.65 6.91 0.40
C LYS A 233 12.22 5.79 -0.45
N PHE A 234 11.46 5.34 -1.44
CA PHE A 234 11.87 4.33 -2.41
C PHE A 234 11.75 4.88 -3.83
N GLN A 235 12.26 4.12 -4.80
CA GLN A 235 12.17 4.46 -6.22
C GLN A 235 10.71 4.52 -6.68
N PHE A 236 10.46 5.13 -7.84
CA PHE A 236 9.15 5.27 -8.46
C PHE A 236 8.10 5.90 -7.53
N ALA A 237 8.53 6.95 -6.81
CA ALA A 237 7.66 7.68 -5.88
C ALA A 237 6.91 6.78 -4.90
N ARG A 238 7.59 5.78 -4.34
CA ARG A 238 7.11 4.96 -3.23
C ARG A 238 7.70 5.45 -1.91
N GLN A 239 7.01 5.16 -0.83
CA GLN A 239 7.48 5.31 0.54
C GLN A 239 6.97 4.16 1.40
N ALA A 240 7.65 3.90 2.49
CA ALA A 240 7.19 2.95 3.48
C ALA A 240 7.49 3.43 4.89
N ILE A 241 6.58 3.14 5.80
CA ILE A 241 6.79 3.17 7.24
C ILE A 241 6.63 1.76 7.79
N TRP A 242 7.40 1.43 8.83
CA TRP A 242 7.36 0.10 9.40
C TRP A 242 7.67 0.09 10.89
N LEU A 243 7.13 -0.90 11.58
CA LEU A 243 7.48 -1.23 12.96
C LEU A 243 8.18 -2.58 13.00
N GLU A 244 9.19 -2.69 13.84
CA GLU A 244 9.84 -3.93 14.23
C GLU A 244 9.81 -3.98 15.75
N ARG A 245 8.94 -4.83 16.29
CA ARG A 245 8.91 -5.08 17.72
C ARG A 245 9.97 -6.12 18.03
N VAL A 246 10.91 -5.75 18.87
CA VAL A 246 11.86 -6.72 19.43
C VAL A 246 11.14 -7.44 20.57
N ASP A 247 11.04 -8.77 20.47
CA ASP A 247 10.57 -9.57 21.59
C ASP A 247 11.57 -9.36 22.74
N HIS A 248 11.09 -8.82 23.85
CA HIS A 248 11.84 -8.71 25.10
C HIS A 248 11.63 -9.97 25.93
#